data_68cf84970390f9c47748dc580a1dc0a2
#
_entry.id   68cf84970390f9c47748dc580a1dc0a2
#
_cell.length_a   1.000
_cell.length_b   1.000
_cell.length_c   1.000
_cell.angle_alpha   90.00
_cell.angle_beta   90.00
_cell.angle_gamma   90.00
#
_symmetry.space_group_name_H-M   'P 1'
#
loop_
_entity.id
_entity.type
_entity.pdbx_description
1 polymer ?
#
loop_
_entity_poly.entity_id
_entity_poly.type
_entity_poly.pdbx_seq_one_letter_code
_entity_poly.pdbx_strand_id
1 'polypeptide(L)'
;MAIYALGDAVPHIHPDAYIHPDCTIIGAVFIGPFSSVWPQAVLRGDSNEIRIGARTSIQDCAVLHTTAEHATTVGDECVIGHLVHLEGCTIESGALVGNASIILHRAIVRTGALVGSNAVVPNDMVVPSGAMALGVPAKIRENSVKPEAISSGVANYLRHSANYKANLRRID
;
A
#
# COMPACT_ATOMS: atom_id res chain seq x y z
N MET A 1 12.74 -12.25 8.04
CA MET A 1 11.58 -11.38 8.31
C MET A 1 11.87 -10.55 9.55
N ALA A 2 11.76 -9.24 9.44
CA ALA A 2 11.92 -8.31 10.55
C ALA A 2 10.55 -7.81 11.00
N ILE A 3 9.87 -8.61 11.85
CA ILE A 3 8.55 -8.28 12.41
C ILE A 3 8.74 -8.00 13.91
N TYR A 4 8.37 -6.80 14.35
CA TYR A 4 8.61 -6.33 15.70
C TYR A 4 7.32 -5.86 16.37
N ALA A 5 7.11 -6.30 17.61
CA ALA A 5 6.21 -5.62 18.52
C ALA A 5 6.87 -4.32 19.03
N LEU A 6 6.07 -3.31 19.32
CA LEU A 6 6.49 -2.08 19.97
C LEU A 6 5.61 -1.86 21.22
N GLY A 7 6.14 -2.19 22.40
CA GLY A 7 5.33 -2.31 23.60
C GLY A 7 4.24 -3.37 23.41
N ASP A 8 2.99 -2.98 23.66
CA ASP A 8 1.82 -3.88 23.49
C ASP A 8 1.28 -3.93 22.06
N ALA A 9 1.79 -3.08 21.15
CA ALA A 9 1.40 -3.06 19.75
C ALA A 9 2.12 -4.19 18.99
N VAL A 10 1.36 -5.21 18.60
CA VAL A 10 1.85 -6.41 17.89
C VAL A 10 1.25 -6.45 16.49
N PRO A 11 2.06 -6.70 15.43
CA PRO A 11 1.52 -6.87 14.09
C PRO A 11 0.57 -8.06 13.98
N HIS A 12 -0.59 -7.87 13.34
CA HIS A 12 -1.59 -8.88 13.04
C HIS A 12 -1.58 -9.18 11.54
N ILE A 13 -0.99 -10.30 11.16
CA ILE A 13 -0.81 -10.69 9.78
C ILE A 13 -1.65 -11.94 9.49
N HIS A 14 -2.54 -11.85 8.49
CA HIS A 14 -3.35 -13.00 8.09
C HIS A 14 -2.44 -14.13 7.57
N PRO A 15 -2.68 -15.42 7.93
CA PRO A 15 -1.83 -16.55 7.53
C PRO A 15 -1.74 -16.75 6.01
N ASP A 16 -2.75 -16.31 5.25
CA ASP A 16 -2.73 -16.35 3.79
C ASP A 16 -1.97 -15.17 3.15
N ALA A 17 -1.57 -14.17 3.91
CA ALA A 17 -0.73 -13.10 3.39
C ALA A 17 0.67 -13.60 3.00
N TYR A 18 1.27 -12.97 2.02
CA TYR A 18 2.67 -13.17 1.65
C TYR A 18 3.52 -12.04 2.20
N ILE A 19 4.48 -12.37 3.05
CA ILE A 19 5.42 -11.41 3.63
C ILE A 19 6.84 -11.80 3.20
N HIS A 20 7.48 -10.96 2.39
CA HIS A 20 8.85 -11.22 1.97
C HIS A 20 9.81 -11.18 3.16
N PRO A 21 10.81 -12.09 3.25
CA PRO A 21 11.76 -12.12 4.38
C PRO A 21 12.50 -10.81 4.65
N ASP A 22 12.75 -10.00 3.62
CA ASP A 22 13.53 -8.75 3.72
C ASP A 22 12.68 -7.49 3.93
N CYS A 23 11.37 -7.62 4.22
CA CYS A 23 10.56 -6.48 4.64
C CYS A 23 10.67 -6.23 6.15
N THR A 24 10.25 -5.05 6.59
CA THR A 24 10.20 -4.65 8.01
C THR A 24 8.79 -4.23 8.40
N ILE A 25 8.24 -4.85 9.45
CA ILE A 25 6.90 -4.54 9.97
C ILE A 25 7.00 -4.29 11.47
N ILE A 26 6.52 -3.13 11.95
CA ILE A 26 6.70 -2.69 13.34
C ILE A 26 5.38 -2.18 13.91
N GLY A 27 5.00 -2.65 15.10
CA GLY A 27 3.91 -2.09 15.91
C GLY A 27 2.51 -2.44 15.43
N ALA A 28 1.58 -1.48 15.48
CA ALA A 28 0.17 -1.68 15.19
C ALA A 28 -0.10 -1.79 13.67
N VAL A 29 0.23 -2.92 13.07
CA VAL A 29 0.05 -3.19 11.64
C VAL A 29 -0.89 -4.37 11.44
N PHE A 30 -1.94 -4.19 10.62
CA PHE A 30 -2.94 -5.21 10.31
C PHE A 30 -2.89 -5.50 8.81
N ILE A 31 -2.69 -6.76 8.43
CA ILE A 31 -2.58 -7.18 7.02
C ILE A 31 -3.62 -8.27 6.74
N GLY A 32 -4.52 -7.99 5.78
CA GLY A 32 -5.61 -8.86 5.37
C GLY A 32 -5.17 -10.05 4.50
N PRO A 33 -6.10 -10.99 4.23
CA PRO A 33 -5.82 -12.22 3.50
C PRO A 33 -5.40 -11.96 2.06
N PHE A 34 -4.49 -12.80 1.56
CA PHE A 34 -3.94 -12.77 0.20
C PHE A 34 -3.23 -11.47 -0.19
N SER A 35 -3.02 -10.58 0.76
CA SER A 35 -2.20 -9.38 0.55
C SER A 35 -0.72 -9.74 0.56
N SER A 36 0.10 -8.90 -0.06
CA SER A 36 1.54 -9.16 -0.21
C SER A 36 2.38 -7.93 0.16
N VAL A 37 3.45 -8.17 0.92
CA VAL A 37 4.46 -7.17 1.27
C VAL A 37 5.80 -7.62 0.69
N TRP A 38 6.40 -6.79 -0.14
CA TRP A 38 7.52 -7.14 -0.99
C TRP A 38 8.88 -6.70 -0.40
N PRO A 39 10.01 -7.04 -1.03
CA PRO A 39 11.34 -6.77 -0.46
C PRO A 39 11.54 -5.32 -0.05
N GLN A 40 12.14 -5.11 1.13
CA GLN A 40 12.52 -3.81 1.68
C GLN A 40 11.35 -2.83 1.92
N ALA A 41 10.11 -3.27 1.77
CA ALA A 41 8.97 -2.47 2.21
C ALA A 41 8.98 -2.33 3.74
N VAL A 42 8.68 -1.11 4.22
CA VAL A 42 8.65 -0.77 5.64
C VAL A 42 7.24 -0.32 6.04
N LEU A 43 6.61 -1.05 6.95
CA LEU A 43 5.31 -0.71 7.54
C LEU A 43 5.54 -0.41 9.03
N ARG A 44 5.49 0.88 9.42
CA ARG A 44 5.80 1.32 10.78
C ARG A 44 4.61 2.00 11.44
N GLY A 45 3.82 1.19 12.17
CA GLY A 45 2.66 1.62 12.97
C GLY A 45 3.07 1.88 14.42
N ASP A 46 3.91 2.88 14.64
CA ASP A 46 4.48 3.22 15.95
C ASP A 46 3.71 4.33 16.69
N SER A 47 2.99 5.16 15.96
CA SER A 47 2.22 6.29 16.53
C SER A 47 0.71 6.08 16.41
N ASN A 48 0.29 5.27 15.45
CA ASN A 48 -1.10 4.90 15.17
C ASN A 48 -1.09 3.59 14.36
N GLU A 49 -2.24 3.13 13.89
CA GLU A 49 -2.34 1.87 13.17
C GLU A 49 -2.17 2.01 11.65
N ILE A 50 -1.60 0.96 11.04
CA ILE A 50 -1.62 0.73 9.60
C ILE A 50 -2.58 -0.42 9.31
N ARG A 51 -3.54 -0.22 8.41
CA ARG A 51 -4.49 -1.25 7.98
C ARG A 51 -4.36 -1.50 6.49
N ILE A 52 -4.09 -2.74 6.14
CA ILE A 52 -4.04 -3.24 4.76
C ILE A 52 -5.17 -4.24 4.58
N GLY A 53 -6.05 -3.99 3.62
CA GLY A 53 -7.16 -4.87 3.28
C GLY A 53 -6.72 -6.19 2.64
N ALA A 54 -7.67 -6.88 2.03
CA ALA A 54 -7.44 -8.17 1.35
C ALA A 54 -6.93 -7.97 -0.08
N ARG A 55 -6.15 -8.93 -0.60
CA ARG A 55 -5.68 -8.96 -2.00
C ARG A 55 -4.95 -7.70 -2.46
N THR A 56 -4.31 -7.00 -1.53
CA THR A 56 -3.58 -5.74 -1.75
C THR A 56 -2.07 -5.99 -1.80
N SER A 57 -1.37 -5.33 -2.72
CA SER A 57 0.08 -5.43 -2.88
C SER A 57 0.78 -4.18 -2.40
N ILE A 58 1.73 -4.32 -1.45
CA ILE A 58 2.64 -3.28 -0.97
C ILE A 58 4.03 -3.60 -1.51
N GLN A 59 4.45 -2.88 -2.56
CA GLN A 59 5.60 -3.27 -3.36
C GLN A 59 6.94 -2.83 -2.77
N ASP A 60 8.02 -3.23 -3.45
CA ASP A 60 9.39 -3.11 -2.98
C ASP A 60 9.73 -1.68 -2.59
N CYS A 61 10.41 -1.53 -1.46
CA CYS A 61 10.86 -0.25 -0.90
C CYS A 61 9.73 0.74 -0.59
N ALA A 62 8.46 0.33 -0.59
CA ALA A 62 7.38 1.21 -0.16
C ALA A 62 7.48 1.48 1.35
N VAL A 63 7.19 2.71 1.76
CA VAL A 63 7.18 3.12 3.17
C VAL A 63 5.78 3.55 3.56
N LEU A 64 5.20 2.86 4.54
CA LEU A 64 3.92 3.20 5.15
C LEU A 64 4.18 3.61 6.59
N HIS A 65 3.74 4.81 6.94
CA HIS A 65 3.91 5.38 8.26
C HIS A 65 2.60 6.02 8.77
N THR A 66 2.59 6.40 10.03
CA THR A 66 1.45 7.01 10.71
C THR A 66 1.88 8.23 11.49
N THR A 67 0.94 9.12 11.81
CA THR A 67 1.12 10.15 12.83
C THR A 67 0.29 9.82 14.07
N ALA A 68 0.47 10.56 15.15
CA ALA A 68 -0.35 10.36 16.36
C ALA A 68 -1.85 10.56 16.09
N GLU A 69 -2.20 11.49 15.18
CA GLU A 69 -3.58 11.82 14.86
C GLU A 69 -4.15 11.03 13.66
N HIS A 70 -3.29 10.49 12.80
CA HIS A 70 -3.73 9.91 11.53
C HIS A 70 -3.16 8.52 11.28
N ALA A 71 -4.07 7.54 11.23
CA ALA A 71 -3.79 6.20 10.74
C ALA A 71 -3.54 6.19 9.23
N THR A 72 -2.85 5.17 8.72
CA THR A 72 -2.71 4.92 7.29
C THR A 72 -3.53 3.69 6.92
N THR A 73 -4.51 3.86 6.03
CA THR A 73 -5.42 2.79 5.63
C THR A 73 -5.34 2.55 4.13
N VAL A 74 -5.19 1.28 3.75
CA VAL A 74 -5.25 0.81 2.37
C VAL A 74 -6.32 -0.27 2.28
N GLY A 75 -7.31 -0.06 1.43
CA GLY A 75 -8.44 -0.98 1.24
C GLY A 75 -8.06 -2.28 0.53
N ASP A 76 -9.09 -2.99 0.08
CA ASP A 76 -8.94 -4.25 -0.65
C ASP A 76 -8.54 -4.00 -2.11
N GLU A 77 -7.89 -5.00 -2.71
CA GLU A 77 -7.59 -4.99 -4.14
C GLU A 77 -6.83 -3.73 -4.62
N CYS A 78 -5.95 -3.20 -3.77
CA CYS A 78 -5.11 -2.06 -4.10
C CYS A 78 -3.73 -2.50 -4.61
N VAL A 79 -3.14 -1.65 -5.46
CA VAL A 79 -1.75 -1.78 -5.88
C VAL A 79 -0.97 -0.56 -5.39
N ILE A 80 -0.09 -0.75 -4.42
CA ILE A 80 0.82 0.28 -3.92
C ILE A 80 2.20 0.01 -4.53
N GLY A 81 2.57 0.84 -5.49
CA GLY A 81 3.75 0.67 -6.33
C GLY A 81 5.09 0.75 -5.59
N HIS A 82 6.16 0.40 -6.29
CA HIS A 82 7.51 0.45 -5.73
C HIS A 82 7.88 1.87 -5.27
N LEU A 83 8.61 1.99 -4.15
CA LEU A 83 9.10 3.27 -3.60
C LEU A 83 7.98 4.26 -3.20
N VAL A 84 6.74 3.83 -3.06
CA VAL A 84 5.64 4.70 -2.63
C VAL A 84 5.82 5.09 -1.17
N HIS A 85 5.49 6.34 -0.84
CA HIS A 85 5.36 6.81 0.53
C HIS A 85 3.90 7.14 0.87
N LEU A 86 3.37 6.48 1.90
CA LEU A 86 2.04 6.75 2.45
C LEU A 86 2.18 7.17 3.92
N GLU A 87 1.56 8.31 4.29
CA GLU A 87 1.58 8.75 5.69
C GLU A 87 0.26 9.44 6.08
N GLY A 88 -0.45 8.85 7.04
CA GLY A 88 -1.69 9.42 7.59
C GLY A 88 -2.79 9.63 6.55
N CYS A 89 -2.92 8.74 5.57
CA CYS A 89 -3.81 8.86 4.43
C CYS A 89 -4.72 7.64 4.26
N THR A 90 -5.72 7.77 3.40
CA THR A 90 -6.65 6.69 3.06
C THR A 90 -6.60 6.39 1.57
N ILE A 91 -6.32 5.13 1.26
CA ILE A 91 -6.43 4.57 -0.08
C ILE A 91 -7.63 3.63 -0.08
N GLU A 92 -8.70 3.98 -0.79
CA GLU A 92 -9.90 3.15 -0.86
C GLU A 92 -9.70 1.94 -1.79
N SER A 93 -10.58 0.94 -1.66
CA SER A 93 -10.47 -0.33 -2.38
C SER A 93 -10.42 -0.15 -3.91
N GLY A 94 -9.65 -1.01 -4.57
CA GLY A 94 -9.48 -0.97 -6.02
C GLY A 94 -8.72 0.24 -6.55
N ALA A 95 -7.94 0.93 -5.72
CA ALA A 95 -7.11 2.04 -6.16
C ALA A 95 -5.68 1.58 -6.52
N LEU A 96 -5.02 2.37 -7.39
CA LEU A 96 -3.62 2.18 -7.74
C LEU A 96 -2.80 3.42 -7.39
N VAL A 97 -1.75 3.23 -6.62
CA VAL A 97 -0.75 4.27 -6.30
C VAL A 97 0.54 3.93 -7.04
N GLY A 98 0.86 4.74 -8.04
CA GLY A 98 2.00 4.51 -8.94
C GLY A 98 3.36 4.66 -8.28
N ASN A 99 4.39 4.10 -8.89
CA ASN A 99 5.75 4.03 -8.34
C ASN A 99 6.29 5.40 -7.92
N ALA A 100 6.99 5.43 -6.79
CA ALA A 100 7.66 6.61 -6.24
C ALA A 100 6.73 7.81 -5.99
N SER A 101 5.42 7.60 -5.88
CA SER A 101 4.50 8.68 -5.50
C SER A 101 4.43 8.85 -3.99
N ILE A 102 4.01 10.04 -3.56
CA ILE A 102 3.92 10.44 -2.16
C ILE A 102 2.49 10.87 -1.88
N ILE A 103 1.86 10.24 -0.88
CA ILE A 103 0.51 10.55 -0.44
C ILE A 103 0.57 11.03 1.01
N LEU A 104 0.21 12.29 1.23
CA LEU A 104 0.39 12.95 2.51
C LEU A 104 -0.88 12.93 3.38
N HIS A 105 -0.78 13.54 4.57
CA HIS A 105 -1.77 13.43 5.65
C HIS A 105 -3.18 13.84 5.21
N ARG A 106 -4.19 13.04 5.61
CA ARG A 106 -5.61 13.24 5.34
C ARG A 106 -5.99 13.23 3.85
N ALA A 107 -5.02 12.94 2.97
CA ALA A 107 -5.35 12.72 1.58
C ALA A 107 -6.18 11.44 1.42
N ILE A 108 -7.12 11.45 0.48
CA ILE A 108 -7.99 10.31 0.18
C ILE A 108 -7.89 9.99 -1.30
N VAL A 109 -7.48 8.78 -1.61
CA VAL A 109 -7.54 8.23 -2.97
C VAL A 109 -8.77 7.33 -3.03
N ARG A 110 -9.81 7.79 -3.73
CA ARG A 110 -11.11 7.11 -3.79
C ARG A 110 -11.05 5.82 -4.60
N THR A 111 -12.07 4.98 -4.42
CA THR A 111 -12.24 3.70 -5.12
C THR A 111 -12.01 3.82 -6.62
N GLY A 112 -11.16 2.95 -7.18
CA GLY A 112 -10.85 2.91 -8.61
C GLY A 112 -10.04 4.10 -9.13
N ALA A 113 -9.53 4.97 -8.25
CA ALA A 113 -8.67 6.08 -8.65
C ALA A 113 -7.22 5.60 -8.87
N LEU A 114 -6.46 6.38 -9.63
CA LEU A 114 -5.06 6.13 -9.93
C LEU A 114 -4.21 7.35 -9.61
N VAL A 115 -3.17 7.17 -8.79
CA VAL A 115 -2.10 8.15 -8.64
C VAL A 115 -0.95 7.76 -9.57
N GLY A 116 -0.55 8.65 -10.45
CA GLY A 116 0.54 8.38 -11.41
C GLY A 116 1.90 8.36 -10.73
N SER A 117 2.86 7.68 -11.35
CA SER A 117 4.22 7.58 -10.82
C SER A 117 4.85 8.96 -10.60
N ASN A 118 5.64 9.09 -9.53
CA ASN A 118 6.28 10.33 -9.08
C ASN A 118 5.32 11.49 -8.76
N ALA A 119 4.02 11.25 -8.61
CA ALA A 119 3.09 12.29 -8.20
C ALA A 119 3.16 12.55 -6.70
N VAL A 120 2.91 13.79 -6.29
CA VAL A 120 2.75 14.17 -4.89
C VAL A 120 1.32 14.62 -4.65
N VAL A 121 0.56 13.82 -3.90
CA VAL A 121 -0.79 14.14 -3.44
C VAL A 121 -0.67 14.86 -2.09
N PRO A 122 -0.92 16.18 -2.05
CA PRO A 122 -0.72 16.96 -0.83
C PRO A 122 -1.77 16.65 0.23
N ASN A 123 -1.54 17.19 1.43
CA ASN A 123 -2.47 17.09 2.56
C ASN A 123 -3.89 17.49 2.13
N ASP A 124 -4.88 16.79 2.68
CA ASP A 124 -6.32 17.07 2.52
C ASP A 124 -6.86 16.90 1.09
N MET A 125 -6.01 16.51 0.15
CA MET A 125 -6.44 16.32 -1.24
C MET A 125 -7.30 15.07 -1.38
N VAL A 126 -8.41 15.18 -2.10
CA VAL A 126 -9.24 14.04 -2.49
C VAL A 126 -9.05 13.77 -3.98
N VAL A 127 -8.59 12.56 -4.31
CA VAL A 127 -8.57 12.04 -5.68
C VAL A 127 -9.90 11.32 -5.92
N PRO A 128 -10.80 11.83 -6.76
CA PRO A 128 -12.13 11.26 -6.97
C PRO A 128 -12.09 9.85 -7.56
N SER A 129 -13.16 9.09 -7.36
CA SER A 129 -13.29 7.75 -7.94
C SER A 129 -13.12 7.77 -9.46
N GLY A 130 -12.34 6.83 -10.01
CA GLY A 130 -12.05 6.74 -11.44
C GLY A 130 -11.21 7.89 -12.01
N ALA A 131 -10.76 8.81 -11.17
CA ALA A 131 -9.89 9.91 -11.57
C ALA A 131 -8.41 9.52 -11.50
N MET A 132 -7.58 10.27 -12.22
CA MET A 132 -6.13 10.16 -12.19
C MET A 132 -5.51 11.42 -11.57
N ALA A 133 -4.58 11.25 -10.62
CA ALA A 133 -3.80 12.33 -10.03
C ALA A 133 -2.37 12.28 -10.56
N LEU A 134 -1.86 13.36 -11.18
CA LEU A 134 -0.56 13.39 -11.86
C LEU A 134 0.24 14.65 -11.51
N GLY A 135 1.55 14.50 -11.33
CA GLY A 135 2.51 15.61 -11.20
C GLY A 135 2.77 16.05 -9.75
N VAL A 136 3.55 17.13 -9.60
CA VAL A 136 4.01 17.69 -8.31
C VAL A 136 3.73 19.20 -8.31
N PRO A 137 2.77 19.70 -7.48
CA PRO A 137 1.73 18.91 -6.79
C PRO A 137 0.78 18.23 -7.79
N ALA A 138 0.13 17.17 -7.35
CA ALA A 138 -0.77 16.41 -8.20
C ALA A 138 -1.94 17.25 -8.72
N LYS A 139 -2.30 17.04 -9.99
CA LYS A 139 -3.47 17.62 -10.65
C LYS A 139 -4.43 16.49 -11.04
N ILE A 140 -5.72 16.70 -10.81
CA ILE A 140 -6.76 15.73 -11.09
C ILE A 140 -7.13 15.75 -12.57
N ARG A 141 -7.27 14.54 -13.14
CA ARG A 141 -7.92 14.29 -14.43
C ARG A 141 -9.08 13.32 -14.18
N GLU A 142 -10.28 13.84 -14.25
CA GLU A 142 -11.50 13.07 -14.00
C GLU A 142 -11.76 12.03 -15.09
N ASN A 143 -12.41 10.92 -14.70
CA ASN A 143 -12.85 9.84 -15.61
C ASN A 143 -11.74 9.31 -16.54
N SER A 144 -10.51 9.25 -16.05
CA SER A 144 -9.33 8.93 -16.86
C SER A 144 -8.77 7.52 -16.60
N VAL A 145 -9.31 6.78 -15.63
CA VAL A 145 -8.85 5.44 -15.29
C VAL A 145 -9.73 4.39 -15.96
N LYS A 146 -9.09 3.42 -16.61
CA LYS A 146 -9.75 2.21 -17.08
C LYS A 146 -9.67 1.16 -15.96
N PRO A 147 -10.80 0.62 -15.47
CA PRO A 147 -10.80 -0.33 -14.34
C PRO A 147 -9.88 -1.53 -14.56
N GLU A 148 -9.77 -1.98 -15.80
CA GLU A 148 -8.94 -3.14 -16.18
C GLU A 148 -7.44 -2.89 -15.91
N ALA A 149 -7.00 -1.64 -15.92
CA ALA A 149 -5.60 -1.30 -15.64
C ALA A 149 -5.22 -1.63 -14.18
N ILE A 150 -6.16 -1.48 -13.24
CA ILE A 150 -5.94 -1.78 -11.82
C ILE A 150 -6.16 -3.27 -11.56
N SER A 151 -7.28 -3.84 -12.01
CA SER A 151 -7.62 -5.24 -11.74
C SER A 151 -6.61 -6.21 -12.33
N SER A 152 -6.03 -5.91 -13.48
CA SER A 152 -4.93 -6.72 -14.05
C SER A 152 -3.67 -6.68 -13.19
N GLY A 153 -3.35 -5.53 -12.61
CA GLY A 153 -2.26 -5.37 -11.64
C GLY A 153 -2.47 -6.22 -10.39
N VAL A 154 -3.68 -6.17 -9.81
CA VAL A 154 -4.06 -6.99 -8.65
C VAL A 154 -3.92 -8.48 -8.96
N ALA A 155 -4.51 -8.95 -10.06
CA ALA A 155 -4.43 -10.35 -10.47
C ALA A 155 -2.97 -10.81 -10.69
N ASN A 156 -2.12 -9.93 -11.23
CA ASN A 156 -0.71 -10.21 -11.43
C ASN A 156 0.02 -10.42 -10.11
N TYR A 157 -0.17 -9.53 -9.13
CA TYR A 157 0.49 -9.64 -7.83
C TYR A 157 -0.05 -10.80 -6.97
N LEU A 158 -1.31 -11.17 -7.10
CA LEU A 158 -1.84 -12.40 -6.50
C LEU A 158 -1.13 -13.66 -7.03
N ARG A 159 -0.91 -13.73 -8.35
CA ARG A 159 -0.17 -14.83 -8.97
C ARG A 159 1.30 -14.84 -8.54
N HIS A 160 1.95 -13.67 -8.50
CA HIS A 160 3.34 -13.56 -8.06
C HIS A 160 3.52 -13.96 -6.60
N SER A 161 2.67 -13.46 -5.69
CA SER A 161 2.76 -13.80 -4.27
C SER A 161 2.57 -15.29 -4.01
N ALA A 162 1.62 -15.94 -4.71
CA ALA A 162 1.45 -17.38 -4.65
C ALA A 162 2.69 -18.15 -5.14
N ASN A 163 3.29 -17.71 -6.25
CA ASN A 163 4.50 -18.31 -6.79
C ASN A 163 5.70 -18.14 -5.84
N TYR A 164 5.90 -16.96 -5.28
CA TYR A 164 6.98 -16.70 -4.31
C TYR A 164 6.78 -17.51 -3.02
N LYS A 165 5.55 -17.58 -2.51
CA LYS A 165 5.22 -18.40 -1.32
C LYS A 165 5.57 -19.86 -1.52
N ALA A 166 5.41 -20.40 -2.74
CA ALA A 166 5.66 -21.79 -3.07
C ALA A 166 7.13 -22.08 -3.42
N ASN A 167 7.83 -21.16 -4.07
CA ASN A 167 9.07 -21.47 -4.79
C ASN A 167 10.30 -20.65 -4.36
N LEU A 168 10.11 -19.52 -3.61
CA LEU A 168 11.25 -18.71 -3.19
C LEU A 168 12.09 -19.48 -2.17
N ARG A 169 13.38 -19.62 -2.46
CA ARG A 169 14.37 -20.18 -1.54
C ARG A 169 15.64 -19.36 -1.55
N ARG A 170 16.19 -19.13 -0.38
CA ARG A 170 17.51 -18.52 -0.24
C ARG A 170 18.58 -19.54 -0.60
N ILE A 171 19.64 -19.12 -1.26
CA ILE A 171 20.70 -20.00 -1.79
C ILE A 171 22.09 -19.72 -1.21
N ASP A 172 22.19 -18.72 -0.31
CA ASP A 172 23.41 -18.36 0.44
C ASP A 172 23.22 -18.47 1.96
#